data_3342f186ba0ebb072f823a99baa106c9
#
_entry.id   3342f186ba0ebb072f823a99baa106c9
#
_cell.length_a   1.000
_cell.length_b   1.000
_cell.length_c   1.000
_cell.angle_alpha   90.00
_cell.angle_beta   90.00
_cell.angle_gamma   90.00
#
_symmetry.space_group_name_H-M   'P 1'
#
loop_
_entity.id
_entity.type
_entity.pdbx_description
1 polymer ?
#
loop_
_entity_poly.entity_id
_entity_poly.type
_entity_poly.pdbx_seq_one_letter_code
_entity_poly.pdbx_strand_id
1 'polypeptide(L)'
;MNPIFEKVKKSYDYIRTVTDFTPEVALVLGSGLGEFAKHMKVECEIPYSDIEGFPVSTVAGHDGRFLFGTVEGVKTVIMKGRVHYYEGYPVTDVVLPTRLMIMLGAKKLILTNAAGAVNTSYKPGDLMLITDHISTIVPSPLIGQNIEEFGTRFPDMSHVYSQRLLDVARNSAKEVGITLREGVYMQFSGPAYETPAEVKLARILGADAVGMSTAIEAIAANHMGAEICGISCFTNMAAGILDKPLDHKEVSEAANKVSNIFEVLVKNIIKNM
;
A
#
# COMPACT_ATOMS: atom_id res chain seq x y z
N MET A 1 27.40 -8.99 -5.87
CA MET A 1 25.92 -9.03 -5.71
C MET A 1 25.41 -7.60 -5.62
N ASN A 2 24.20 -7.29 -6.07
CA ASN A 2 23.68 -5.91 -6.02
C ASN A 2 23.40 -5.50 -4.56
N PRO A 3 23.85 -4.33 -4.08
CA PRO A 3 23.70 -3.93 -2.66
C PRO A 3 22.24 -3.88 -2.18
N ILE A 4 21.29 -3.54 -3.08
CA ILE A 4 19.86 -3.52 -2.75
C ILE A 4 19.35 -4.95 -2.52
N PHE A 5 19.75 -5.89 -3.38
CA PHE A 5 19.41 -7.30 -3.22
C PHE A 5 19.99 -7.87 -1.93
N GLU A 6 21.26 -7.57 -1.63
CA GLU A 6 21.92 -8.01 -0.40
C GLU A 6 21.16 -7.51 0.85
N LYS A 7 20.68 -6.27 0.82
CA LYS A 7 19.90 -5.70 1.92
C LYS A 7 18.59 -6.44 2.15
N VAL A 8 17.84 -6.72 1.08
CA VAL A 8 16.60 -7.52 1.16
C VAL A 8 16.91 -8.95 1.62
N LYS A 9 18.00 -9.55 1.09
CA LYS A 9 18.42 -10.90 1.44
C LYS A 9 18.81 -11.03 2.92
N LYS A 10 19.56 -10.08 3.47
CA LYS A 10 19.88 -10.04 4.90
C LYS A 10 18.61 -9.98 5.76
N SER A 11 17.66 -9.14 5.40
CA SER A 11 16.37 -9.04 6.10
C SER A 11 15.59 -10.36 6.00
N TYR A 12 15.59 -10.99 4.82
CA TYR A 12 14.98 -12.31 4.62
C TYR A 12 15.64 -13.38 5.51
N ASP A 13 16.97 -13.46 5.50
CA ASP A 13 17.71 -14.45 6.27
C ASP A 13 17.44 -14.28 7.78
N TYR A 14 17.42 -13.04 8.28
CA TYR A 14 17.06 -12.76 9.66
C TYR A 14 15.64 -13.26 9.99
N ILE A 15 14.63 -12.92 9.18
CA ILE A 15 13.24 -13.38 9.41
C ILE A 15 13.18 -14.90 9.43
N ARG A 16 13.94 -15.60 8.57
CA ARG A 16 13.99 -17.06 8.53
C ARG A 16 14.67 -17.69 9.76
N THR A 17 15.43 -16.92 10.53
CA THR A 17 15.91 -17.40 11.86
C THR A 17 14.82 -17.31 12.93
N VAL A 18 13.80 -16.46 12.74
CA VAL A 18 12.71 -16.23 13.71
C VAL A 18 11.49 -17.08 13.37
N THR A 19 11.15 -17.21 12.09
CA THR A 19 9.96 -17.95 11.64
C THR A 19 10.16 -18.58 10.26
N ASP A 20 9.60 -19.78 10.07
CA ASP A 20 9.49 -20.47 8.78
C ASP A 20 8.16 -20.17 8.07
N PHE A 21 7.33 -19.27 8.62
CA PHE A 21 6.03 -18.90 8.07
C PHE A 21 6.15 -18.42 6.62
N THR A 22 5.38 -19.03 5.73
CA THR A 22 5.33 -18.68 4.31
C THR A 22 3.96 -18.09 3.98
N PRO A 23 3.85 -16.75 3.81
CA PRO A 23 2.59 -16.10 3.51
C PRO A 23 2.16 -16.36 2.06
N GLU A 24 0.85 -16.40 1.83
CA GLU A 24 0.22 -16.39 0.50
C GLU A 24 -0.14 -14.96 0.07
N VAL A 25 -0.54 -14.15 1.06
CA VAL A 25 -0.97 -12.76 0.87
C VAL A 25 -0.10 -11.83 1.71
N ALA A 26 0.32 -10.72 1.13
CA ALA A 26 0.88 -9.58 1.84
C ALA A 26 -0.16 -8.44 1.90
N LEU A 27 -0.30 -7.81 3.06
CA LEU A 27 -1.18 -6.67 3.27
C LEU A 27 -0.40 -5.49 3.85
N VAL A 28 -0.43 -4.36 3.16
CA VAL A 28 0.15 -3.09 3.64
C VAL A 28 -0.97 -2.21 4.20
N LEU A 29 -0.91 -1.91 5.49
CA LEU A 29 -1.88 -1.04 6.16
C LEU A 29 -1.44 0.42 6.06
N GLY A 30 -2.30 1.24 5.45
CA GLY A 30 -2.13 2.69 5.36
C GLY A 30 -2.47 3.43 6.67
N SER A 31 -2.24 4.73 6.69
CA SER A 31 -2.52 5.62 7.83
C SER A 31 -3.98 5.52 8.27
N GLY A 32 -4.20 5.35 9.57
CA GLY A 32 -5.55 5.20 10.17
C GLY A 32 -6.20 3.83 9.94
N LEU A 33 -5.56 2.88 9.24
CA LEU A 33 -6.11 1.55 8.94
C LEU A 33 -5.47 0.43 9.77
N GLY A 34 -4.58 0.77 10.71
CA GLY A 34 -3.81 -0.17 11.55
C GLY A 34 -4.65 -1.09 12.42
N GLU A 35 -5.89 -0.70 12.78
CA GLU A 35 -6.83 -1.49 13.56
C GLU A 35 -7.23 -2.80 12.87
N PHE A 36 -7.12 -2.88 11.55
CA PHE A 36 -7.37 -4.14 10.81
C PHE A 36 -6.56 -5.32 11.36
N ALA A 37 -5.38 -5.08 11.91
CA ALA A 37 -4.49 -6.12 12.45
C ALA A 37 -5.14 -6.98 13.55
N LYS A 38 -6.17 -6.48 14.25
CA LYS A 38 -6.95 -7.24 15.26
C LYS A 38 -7.69 -8.46 14.68
N HIS A 39 -7.90 -8.50 13.35
CA HIS A 39 -8.57 -9.60 12.66
C HIS A 39 -7.62 -10.75 12.29
N MET A 40 -6.32 -10.57 12.52
CA MET A 40 -5.33 -11.61 12.28
C MET A 40 -5.20 -12.50 13.53
N LYS A 41 -5.22 -13.82 13.32
CA LYS A 41 -4.68 -14.76 14.31
C LYS A 41 -3.17 -14.76 14.18
N VAL A 42 -2.52 -13.91 14.98
CA VAL A 42 -1.06 -13.71 14.93
C VAL A 42 -0.34 -14.95 15.44
N GLU A 43 0.66 -15.42 14.70
CA GLU A 43 1.55 -16.52 15.04
C GLU A 43 2.96 -16.00 15.39
N CYS A 44 3.41 -14.95 14.70
CA CYS A 44 4.71 -14.33 14.93
C CYS A 44 4.63 -12.83 14.65
N GLU A 45 5.39 -12.04 15.42
CA GLU A 45 5.53 -10.61 15.28
C GLU A 45 7.01 -10.25 15.23
N ILE A 46 7.42 -9.39 14.28
CA ILE A 46 8.80 -8.97 14.10
C ILE A 46 8.85 -7.45 13.95
N PRO A 47 9.35 -6.70 14.95
CA PRO A 47 9.60 -5.27 14.85
C PRO A 47 10.65 -4.97 13.77
N TYR A 48 10.49 -3.87 13.03
CA TYR A 48 11.49 -3.47 12.03
C TYR A 48 12.83 -3.13 12.67
N SER A 49 12.83 -2.62 13.91
CA SER A 49 14.03 -2.32 14.69
C SER A 49 14.92 -3.53 14.95
N ASP A 50 14.35 -4.74 14.91
CA ASP A 50 15.09 -5.98 15.15
C ASP A 50 15.82 -6.46 13.90
N ILE A 51 15.48 -5.89 12.73
CA ILE A 51 16.09 -6.22 11.44
C ILE A 51 17.20 -5.22 11.15
N GLU A 52 18.44 -5.65 11.12
CA GLU A 52 19.60 -4.77 10.90
C GLU A 52 19.50 -3.96 9.60
N GLY A 53 19.57 -2.64 9.72
CA GLY A 53 19.52 -1.69 8.59
C GLY A 53 18.16 -1.60 7.89
N PHE A 54 17.08 -2.14 8.48
CA PHE A 54 15.73 -2.02 7.94
C PHE A 54 15.18 -0.62 8.16
N PRO A 55 14.42 -0.05 7.21
CA PRO A 55 13.82 1.27 7.39
C PRO A 55 12.72 1.22 8.45
N VAL A 56 12.73 2.19 9.36
CA VAL A 56 11.74 2.33 10.44
C VAL A 56 10.91 3.56 10.17
N SER A 57 9.57 3.45 10.26
CA SER A 57 8.70 4.60 10.10
C SER A 57 8.84 5.57 11.27
N THR A 58 8.87 6.85 10.94
CA THR A 58 8.92 7.97 11.90
C THR A 58 7.54 8.64 12.08
N VAL A 59 6.54 8.15 11.36
CA VAL A 59 5.18 8.72 11.36
C VAL A 59 4.39 8.18 12.53
N ALA A 60 3.74 9.07 13.27
CA ALA A 60 2.87 8.70 14.39
C ALA A 60 1.73 7.76 13.94
N GLY A 61 1.50 6.69 14.70
CA GLY A 61 0.50 5.66 14.37
C GLY A 61 0.99 4.55 13.43
N HIS A 62 2.27 4.57 13.05
CA HIS A 62 2.92 3.48 12.32
C HIS A 62 3.76 2.65 13.29
N ASP A 63 3.27 1.47 13.68
CA ASP A 63 3.91 0.61 14.70
C ASP A 63 5.28 0.05 14.27
N GLY A 64 5.56 0.00 12.97
CA GLY A 64 6.85 -0.43 12.44
C GLY A 64 7.14 -1.91 12.68
N ARG A 65 6.24 -2.82 12.30
CA ARG A 65 6.40 -4.27 12.49
C ARG A 65 5.72 -5.09 11.41
N PHE A 66 6.21 -6.30 11.23
CA PHE A 66 5.51 -7.35 10.50
C PHE A 66 4.71 -8.23 11.47
N LEU A 67 3.49 -8.58 11.05
CA LEU A 67 2.67 -9.61 11.71
C LEU A 67 2.49 -10.78 10.75
N PHE A 68 2.80 -11.98 11.20
CA PHE A 68 2.62 -13.22 10.46
C PHE A 68 1.51 -14.03 11.10
N GLY A 69 0.60 -14.56 10.32
CA GLY A 69 -0.52 -15.34 10.83
C GLY A 69 -1.61 -15.56 9.79
N THR A 70 -2.83 -15.78 10.23
CA THR A 70 -3.95 -16.04 9.33
C THR A 70 -5.06 -14.99 9.46
N VAL A 71 -5.62 -14.58 8.32
CA VAL A 71 -6.83 -13.77 8.21
C VAL A 71 -7.85 -14.59 7.42
N GLU A 72 -9.02 -14.87 7.97
CA GLU A 72 -10.04 -15.75 7.36
C GLU A 72 -9.47 -17.10 6.89
N GLY A 73 -8.48 -17.64 7.59
CA GLY A 73 -7.82 -18.90 7.27
C GLY A 73 -6.70 -18.81 6.22
N VAL A 74 -6.50 -17.64 5.60
CA VAL A 74 -5.45 -17.42 4.59
C VAL A 74 -4.15 -16.97 5.27
N LYS A 75 -3.03 -17.61 4.94
CA LYS A 75 -1.70 -17.26 5.45
C LYS A 75 -1.30 -15.86 4.96
N THR A 76 -1.23 -14.91 5.87
CA THR A 76 -1.03 -13.50 5.56
C THR A 76 0.15 -12.93 6.33
N VAL A 77 0.95 -12.08 5.69
CA VAL A 77 1.87 -11.16 6.36
C VAL A 77 1.29 -9.74 6.28
N ILE A 78 1.20 -9.07 7.42
CA ILE A 78 0.77 -7.68 7.49
C ILE A 78 1.98 -6.78 7.76
N MET A 79 2.15 -5.77 6.93
CA MET A 79 3.01 -4.62 7.18
C MET A 79 2.22 -3.59 7.99
N LYS A 80 2.40 -3.58 9.32
CA LYS A 80 1.77 -2.61 10.23
C LYS A 80 2.73 -1.47 10.50
N GLY A 81 2.63 -0.42 9.69
CA GLY A 81 3.53 0.73 9.70
C GLY A 81 4.32 0.84 8.40
N ARG A 82 3.77 1.58 7.44
CA ARG A 82 4.40 1.87 6.14
C ARG A 82 5.52 2.89 6.32
N VAL A 83 6.61 2.70 5.58
CA VAL A 83 7.67 3.70 5.38
C VAL A 83 7.34 4.53 4.15
N HIS A 84 7.55 5.86 4.22
CA HIS A 84 7.22 6.77 3.14
C HIS A 84 8.48 7.46 2.57
N TYR A 85 8.39 7.86 1.31
CA TYR A 85 9.48 8.55 0.62
C TYR A 85 9.84 9.89 1.29
N TYR A 86 8.84 10.61 1.81
CA TYR A 86 9.06 11.89 2.51
C TYR A 86 9.79 11.75 3.86
N GLU A 87 9.96 10.54 4.37
CA GLU A 87 10.76 10.29 5.59
C GLU A 87 12.28 10.36 5.33
N GLY A 88 12.68 10.62 4.06
CA GLY A 88 14.07 10.83 3.65
C GLY A 88 14.83 9.56 3.27
N TYR A 89 14.14 8.42 3.21
CA TYR A 89 14.74 7.18 2.73
C TYR A 89 14.89 7.18 1.19
N PRO A 90 15.96 6.57 0.64
CA PRO A 90 16.01 6.24 -0.77
C PRO A 90 14.78 5.43 -1.19
N VAL A 91 14.27 5.66 -2.40
CA VAL A 91 13.08 4.96 -2.89
C VAL A 91 13.21 3.43 -2.84
N THR A 92 14.43 2.91 -3.01
CA THR A 92 14.75 1.48 -2.90
C THR A 92 14.55 0.92 -1.50
N ASP A 93 14.77 1.74 -0.47
CA ASP A 93 14.53 1.38 0.93
C ASP A 93 13.05 1.49 1.29
N VAL A 94 12.34 2.47 0.72
CA VAL A 94 10.88 2.59 0.91
C VAL A 94 10.14 1.33 0.44
N VAL A 95 10.57 0.73 -0.67
CA VAL A 95 9.96 -0.50 -1.22
C VAL A 95 10.58 -1.80 -0.71
N LEU A 96 11.62 -1.72 0.13
CA LEU A 96 12.28 -2.90 0.69
C LEU A 96 11.30 -3.81 1.46
N PRO A 97 10.40 -3.29 2.32
CA PRO A 97 9.41 -4.13 3.01
C PRO A 97 8.52 -4.91 2.05
N THR A 98 8.06 -4.28 0.97
CA THR A 98 7.24 -4.92 -0.07
C THR A 98 8.01 -6.06 -0.75
N ARG A 99 9.25 -5.81 -1.16
CA ARG A 99 10.12 -6.84 -1.77
C ARG A 99 10.36 -8.00 -0.82
N LEU A 100 10.58 -7.70 0.45
CA LEU A 100 10.80 -8.71 1.49
C LEU A 100 9.57 -9.62 1.67
N MET A 101 8.37 -9.05 1.76
CA MET A 101 7.14 -9.84 1.89
C MET A 101 6.92 -10.79 0.70
N ILE A 102 7.23 -10.33 -0.52
CA ILE A 102 7.14 -11.16 -1.74
C ILE A 102 8.23 -12.25 -1.71
N MET A 103 9.45 -11.92 -1.33
CA MET A 103 10.55 -12.89 -1.20
C MET A 103 10.26 -13.95 -0.14
N LEU A 104 9.52 -13.63 0.93
CA LEU A 104 9.05 -14.57 1.95
C LEU A 104 7.96 -15.53 1.44
N GLY A 105 7.41 -15.31 0.26
CA GLY A 105 6.48 -16.23 -0.40
C GLY A 105 5.15 -15.63 -0.83
N ALA A 106 4.80 -14.40 -0.41
CA ALA A 106 3.55 -13.78 -0.80
C ALA A 106 3.47 -13.59 -2.33
N LYS A 107 2.42 -14.13 -2.94
CA LYS A 107 2.16 -14.00 -4.38
C LYS A 107 1.12 -12.94 -4.69
N LYS A 108 0.36 -12.51 -3.71
CA LYS A 108 -0.70 -11.52 -3.80
C LYS A 108 -0.41 -10.41 -2.81
N LEU A 109 -0.54 -9.16 -3.25
CA LEU A 109 -0.28 -7.97 -2.46
C LEU A 109 -1.52 -7.09 -2.41
N ILE A 110 -2.00 -6.79 -1.21
CA ILE A 110 -3.02 -5.76 -1.00
C ILE A 110 -2.33 -4.50 -0.48
N LEU A 111 -2.43 -3.42 -1.24
CA LEU A 111 -1.95 -2.10 -0.86
C LEU A 111 -3.14 -1.26 -0.41
N THR A 112 -3.08 -0.73 0.81
CA THR A 112 -4.13 0.18 1.30
C THR A 112 -3.54 1.53 1.67
N ASN A 113 -4.31 2.59 1.51
CA ASN A 113 -3.88 3.95 1.85
C ASN A 113 -5.05 4.84 2.27
N ALA A 114 -4.74 5.90 3.00
CA ALA A 114 -5.56 7.09 3.08
C ALA A 114 -5.24 7.99 1.88
N ALA A 115 -6.24 8.59 1.27
CA ALA A 115 -6.10 9.41 0.07
C ALA A 115 -7.02 10.63 0.09
N GLY A 116 -6.62 11.68 -0.62
CA GLY A 116 -7.48 12.81 -0.98
C GLY A 116 -8.25 12.53 -2.27
N ALA A 117 -9.58 12.70 -2.26
CA ALA A 117 -10.39 12.57 -3.46
C ALA A 117 -10.20 13.79 -4.38
N VAL A 118 -9.80 13.53 -5.63
CA VAL A 118 -9.69 14.53 -6.71
C VAL A 118 -10.95 14.54 -7.55
N ASN A 119 -11.55 13.37 -7.74
CA ASN A 119 -12.83 13.23 -8.43
C ASN A 119 -13.96 13.81 -7.57
N THR A 120 -14.66 14.82 -8.08
CA THR A 120 -15.70 15.56 -7.34
C THR A 120 -17.01 14.78 -7.16
N SER A 121 -17.17 13.62 -7.79
CA SER A 121 -18.28 12.70 -7.57
C SER A 121 -18.04 11.76 -6.37
N TYR A 122 -16.83 11.74 -5.82
CA TYR A 122 -16.45 10.98 -4.64
C TYR A 122 -16.52 11.87 -3.39
N LYS A 123 -16.56 11.24 -2.24
CA LYS A 123 -16.65 11.95 -0.94
C LYS A 123 -15.80 11.26 0.13
N PRO A 124 -15.39 12.00 1.16
CA PRO A 124 -14.80 11.40 2.34
C PRO A 124 -15.69 10.28 2.90
N GLY A 125 -15.08 9.14 3.16
CA GLY A 125 -15.80 7.94 3.57
C GLY A 125 -16.03 6.92 2.45
N ASP A 126 -15.86 7.28 1.18
CA ASP A 126 -15.89 6.31 0.10
C ASP A 126 -14.59 5.48 0.09
N LEU A 127 -14.69 4.21 -0.35
CA LEU A 127 -13.55 3.35 -0.69
C LEU A 127 -13.41 3.28 -2.20
N MET A 128 -12.16 3.36 -2.70
CA MET A 128 -11.84 3.28 -4.13
C MET A 128 -10.91 2.10 -4.40
N LEU A 129 -11.32 1.23 -5.31
CA LEU A 129 -10.46 0.23 -5.93
C LEU A 129 -9.54 0.94 -6.92
N ILE A 130 -8.23 0.80 -6.73
CA ILE A 130 -7.24 1.39 -7.63
C ILE A 130 -7.15 0.51 -8.87
N THR A 131 -7.49 1.07 -10.02
CA THR A 131 -7.43 0.35 -11.32
C THR A 131 -6.15 0.66 -12.07
N ASP A 132 -5.53 1.82 -11.80
CA ASP A 132 -4.26 2.26 -12.37
C ASP A 132 -3.62 3.33 -11.50
N HIS A 133 -2.37 3.70 -11.79
CA HIS A 133 -1.69 4.77 -11.07
C HIS A 133 -0.85 5.69 -11.96
N ILE A 134 -0.60 6.90 -11.45
CA ILE A 134 0.35 7.87 -11.99
C ILE A 134 1.46 8.07 -10.97
N SER A 135 2.73 7.81 -11.35
CA SER A 135 3.92 7.95 -10.48
C SER A 135 5.06 8.66 -11.19
N THR A 136 4.76 9.83 -11.79
CA THR A 136 5.77 10.62 -12.55
C THR A 136 6.56 11.59 -11.68
N ILE A 137 6.06 11.91 -10.47
CA ILE A 137 6.66 12.90 -9.55
C ILE A 137 7.66 12.25 -8.59
N VAL A 138 7.43 10.98 -8.22
CA VAL A 138 8.32 10.23 -7.35
C VAL A 138 9.23 9.34 -8.21
N PRO A 139 10.55 9.26 -7.91
CA PRO A 139 11.46 8.40 -8.67
C PRO A 139 11.01 6.93 -8.68
N SER A 140 11.15 6.28 -9.84
CA SER A 140 10.87 4.84 -9.91
C SER A 140 11.88 4.03 -9.08
N PRO A 141 11.44 3.02 -8.31
CA PRO A 141 12.32 2.14 -7.55
C PRO A 141 13.16 1.21 -8.43
N LEU A 142 12.97 1.25 -9.75
CA LEU A 142 13.70 0.44 -10.74
C LEU A 142 14.85 1.22 -11.42
N ILE A 143 15.07 2.49 -11.06
CA ILE A 143 16.17 3.30 -11.59
C ILE A 143 17.50 2.69 -11.12
N GLY A 144 18.46 2.57 -12.04
CA GLY A 144 19.77 2.00 -11.80
C GLY A 144 20.00 0.68 -12.53
N GLN A 145 20.99 -0.09 -12.07
CA GLN A 145 21.25 -1.43 -12.61
C GLN A 145 20.10 -2.38 -12.28
N ASN A 146 19.70 -3.19 -13.25
CA ASN A 146 18.67 -4.20 -13.01
C ASN A 146 19.13 -5.22 -11.95
N ILE A 147 18.17 -5.71 -11.18
CA ILE A 147 18.35 -6.79 -10.21
C ILE A 147 17.58 -7.98 -10.74
N GLU A 148 18.29 -8.86 -11.46
CA GLU A 148 17.69 -10.00 -12.18
C GLU A 148 16.91 -10.94 -11.24
N GLU A 149 17.33 -11.02 -9.97
CA GLU A 149 16.67 -11.81 -8.94
C GLU A 149 15.27 -11.29 -8.58
N PHE A 150 14.99 -10.01 -8.87
CA PHE A 150 13.67 -9.42 -8.66
C PHE A 150 12.81 -9.42 -9.91
N GLY A 151 13.41 -9.43 -11.11
CA GLY A 151 12.66 -9.46 -12.35
C GLY A 151 13.37 -8.85 -13.54
N THR A 152 12.63 -8.73 -14.63
CA THR A 152 13.15 -8.23 -15.91
C THR A 152 13.45 -6.74 -15.86
N ARG A 153 14.42 -6.28 -16.68
CA ARG A 153 14.81 -4.86 -16.79
C ARG A 153 13.65 -3.93 -17.15
N PHE A 154 12.75 -4.38 -17.98
CA PHE A 154 11.60 -3.62 -18.48
C PHE A 154 10.32 -4.40 -18.24
N PRO A 155 9.76 -4.33 -17.00
CA PRO A 155 8.50 -5.00 -16.70
C PRO A 155 7.35 -4.31 -17.45
N ASP A 156 6.40 -5.11 -17.93
CA ASP A 156 5.15 -4.59 -18.47
C ASP A 156 4.29 -3.98 -17.34
N MET A 157 3.83 -2.77 -17.55
CA MET A 157 3.00 -2.02 -16.59
C MET A 157 1.55 -1.85 -17.08
N SER A 158 1.13 -2.55 -18.15
CA SER A 158 -0.21 -2.42 -18.72
C SER A 158 -1.31 -2.89 -17.77
N HIS A 159 -0.99 -3.81 -16.86
CA HIS A 159 -1.92 -4.40 -15.89
C HIS A 159 -1.27 -4.58 -14.52
N VAL A 160 -0.78 -3.49 -13.93
CA VAL A 160 -0.14 -3.52 -12.60
C VAL A 160 -1.11 -4.04 -11.53
N TYR A 161 -2.35 -3.57 -11.58
CA TYR A 161 -3.43 -4.09 -10.74
C TYR A 161 -4.08 -5.27 -11.45
N SER A 162 -3.99 -6.46 -10.86
CA SER A 162 -4.43 -7.72 -11.45
C SER A 162 -5.92 -7.71 -11.74
N GLN A 163 -6.33 -7.94 -13.00
CA GLN A 163 -7.75 -7.99 -13.37
C GLN A 163 -8.51 -9.03 -12.53
N ARG A 164 -7.88 -10.19 -12.28
CA ARG A 164 -8.44 -11.21 -11.39
C ARG A 164 -8.71 -10.67 -9.98
N LEU A 165 -7.77 -9.92 -9.39
CA LEU A 165 -7.95 -9.36 -8.05
C LEU A 165 -8.90 -8.16 -8.03
N LEU A 166 -8.99 -7.39 -9.12
CA LEU A 166 -10.03 -6.36 -9.27
C LEU A 166 -11.41 -6.99 -9.24
N ASP A 167 -11.62 -8.12 -9.95
CA ASP A 167 -12.90 -8.83 -9.95
C ASP A 167 -13.20 -9.46 -8.59
N VAL A 168 -12.21 -10.01 -7.90
CA VAL A 168 -12.34 -10.48 -6.50
C VAL A 168 -12.80 -9.34 -5.61
N ALA A 169 -12.18 -8.16 -5.70
CA ALA A 169 -12.56 -7.00 -4.89
C ALA A 169 -13.97 -6.50 -5.17
N ARG A 170 -14.38 -6.43 -6.47
CA ARG A 170 -15.74 -6.05 -6.89
C ARG A 170 -16.78 -7.01 -6.34
N ASN A 171 -16.55 -8.31 -6.47
CA ASN A 171 -17.46 -9.33 -5.98
C ASN A 171 -17.52 -9.33 -4.45
N SER A 172 -16.38 -9.22 -3.77
CA SER A 172 -16.32 -9.11 -2.32
C SER A 172 -17.09 -7.90 -1.79
N ALA A 173 -17.01 -6.75 -2.48
CA ALA A 173 -17.77 -5.56 -2.12
C ALA A 173 -19.29 -5.79 -2.27
N LYS A 174 -19.73 -6.44 -3.35
CA LYS A 174 -21.15 -6.80 -3.58
C LYS A 174 -21.66 -7.75 -2.50
N GLU A 175 -20.89 -8.78 -2.14
CA GLU A 175 -21.26 -9.77 -1.12
C GLU A 175 -21.53 -9.12 0.25
N VAL A 176 -20.76 -8.08 0.60
CA VAL A 176 -20.90 -7.39 1.88
C VAL A 176 -21.72 -6.08 1.80
N GLY A 177 -22.31 -5.79 0.63
CA GLY A 177 -23.18 -4.62 0.43
C GLY A 177 -22.46 -3.27 0.45
N ILE A 178 -21.15 -3.25 0.10
CA ILE A 178 -20.34 -2.04 0.07
C ILE A 178 -20.30 -1.48 -1.37
N THR A 179 -20.57 -0.17 -1.51
CA THR A 179 -20.33 0.54 -2.76
C THR A 179 -18.84 0.86 -2.89
N LEU A 180 -18.20 0.28 -3.89
CA LEU A 180 -16.78 0.51 -4.18
C LEU A 180 -16.66 1.45 -5.39
N ARG A 181 -15.93 2.57 -5.22
CA ARG A 181 -15.52 3.44 -6.33
C ARG A 181 -14.37 2.78 -7.08
N GLU A 182 -14.07 3.22 -8.29
CA GLU A 182 -12.92 2.77 -9.05
C GLU A 182 -12.22 3.98 -9.65
N GLY A 183 -10.88 3.94 -9.76
CA GLY A 183 -10.17 5.06 -10.34
C GLY A 183 -8.66 4.97 -10.30
N VAL A 184 -8.04 6.03 -10.79
CA VAL A 184 -6.60 6.20 -10.93
C VAL A 184 -6.04 6.92 -9.71
N TYR A 185 -5.02 6.33 -9.08
CA TYR A 185 -4.31 6.92 -7.95
C TYR A 185 -3.04 7.63 -8.42
N MET A 186 -2.81 8.88 -8.02
CA MET A 186 -1.57 9.61 -8.31
C MET A 186 -0.73 9.77 -7.05
N GLN A 187 0.53 9.35 -7.10
CA GLN A 187 1.47 9.50 -6.01
C GLN A 187 2.24 10.81 -6.10
N PHE A 188 2.18 11.61 -5.02
CA PHE A 188 3.06 12.75 -4.75
C PHE A 188 4.15 12.37 -3.74
N SER A 189 5.19 13.21 -3.66
CA SER A 189 6.31 12.98 -2.73
C SER A 189 5.95 13.24 -1.27
N GLY A 190 5.11 14.23 -0.99
CA GLY A 190 4.93 14.77 0.36
C GLY A 190 6.19 15.48 0.88
N PRO A 191 6.30 15.82 2.19
CA PRO A 191 5.27 15.68 3.23
C PRO A 191 4.19 16.76 3.17
N ALA A 192 4.40 17.84 2.38
CA ALA A 192 3.36 18.86 2.18
C ALA A 192 2.18 18.26 1.41
N TYR A 193 0.95 18.61 1.82
CA TYR A 193 -0.21 18.37 0.99
C TYR A 193 -0.07 19.12 -0.34
N GLU A 194 -0.72 18.61 -1.36
CA GLU A 194 -0.73 19.22 -2.69
C GLU A 194 -1.33 20.63 -2.63
N THR A 195 -0.81 21.54 -3.43
CA THR A 195 -1.46 22.82 -3.67
C THR A 195 -2.71 22.65 -4.54
N PRO A 196 -3.67 23.60 -4.51
CA PRO A 196 -4.83 23.57 -5.42
C PRO A 196 -4.44 23.45 -6.90
N ALA A 197 -3.29 24.01 -7.31
CA ALA A 197 -2.77 23.92 -8.68
C ALA A 197 -2.29 22.49 -9.00
N GLU A 198 -1.62 21.83 -8.07
CA GLU A 198 -1.18 20.42 -8.22
C GLU A 198 -2.37 19.47 -8.25
N VAL A 199 -3.41 19.70 -7.42
CA VAL A 199 -4.66 18.93 -7.48
C VAL A 199 -5.36 19.11 -8.84
N LYS A 200 -5.39 20.34 -9.37
CA LYS A 200 -5.91 20.61 -10.72
C LYS A 200 -5.09 19.89 -11.80
N LEU A 201 -3.75 19.87 -11.67
CA LEU A 201 -2.87 19.13 -12.57
C LEU A 201 -3.18 17.62 -12.50
N ALA A 202 -3.26 17.04 -11.29
CA ALA A 202 -3.60 15.63 -11.11
C ALA A 202 -4.92 15.27 -11.81
N ARG A 203 -5.93 16.11 -11.67
CA ARG A 203 -7.24 15.93 -12.34
C ARG A 203 -7.14 15.99 -13.86
N ILE A 204 -6.34 16.92 -14.40
CA ILE A 204 -6.11 17.03 -15.87
C ILE A 204 -5.41 15.77 -16.39
N LEU A 205 -4.49 15.18 -15.60
CA LEU A 205 -3.80 13.94 -15.94
C LEU A 205 -4.68 12.69 -15.79
N GLY A 206 -5.90 12.82 -15.28
CA GLY A 206 -6.86 11.73 -15.14
C GLY A 206 -6.82 11.01 -13.78
N ALA A 207 -6.21 11.61 -12.76
CA ALA A 207 -6.25 11.05 -11.42
C ALA A 207 -7.61 11.28 -10.73
N ASP A 208 -8.08 10.27 -10.01
CA ASP A 208 -9.27 10.30 -9.15
C ASP A 208 -8.91 10.49 -7.67
N ALA A 209 -7.70 10.10 -7.30
CA ALA A 209 -7.17 10.16 -5.94
C ALA A 209 -5.71 10.62 -5.93
N VAL A 210 -5.30 11.29 -4.85
CA VAL A 210 -3.91 11.67 -4.59
C VAL A 210 -3.47 11.21 -3.20
N GLY A 211 -2.18 10.92 -3.07
CA GLY A 211 -1.55 10.59 -1.79
C GLY A 211 -0.04 10.38 -1.94
N MET A 212 0.63 9.94 -0.87
CA MET A 212 2.10 9.99 -0.74
C MET A 212 2.74 8.60 -0.63
N SER A 213 2.10 7.55 -1.19
CA SER A 213 2.55 6.15 -1.07
C SER A 213 2.03 5.30 -2.22
N THR A 214 2.17 3.97 -2.13
CA THR A 214 1.42 2.96 -2.91
C THR A 214 1.94 2.72 -4.32
N ALA A 215 2.06 3.73 -5.19
CA ALA A 215 2.43 3.49 -6.59
C ALA A 215 3.85 2.93 -6.73
N ILE A 216 4.83 3.43 -5.98
CA ILE A 216 6.20 2.87 -6.01
C ILE A 216 6.27 1.46 -5.44
N GLU A 217 5.43 1.11 -4.45
CA GLU A 217 5.30 -0.23 -3.91
C GLU A 217 4.67 -1.17 -4.96
N ALA A 218 3.64 -0.70 -5.67
CA ALA A 218 3.02 -1.44 -6.77
C ALA A 218 4.01 -1.69 -7.91
N ILE A 219 4.83 -0.69 -8.29
CA ILE A 219 5.90 -0.85 -9.29
C ILE A 219 6.89 -1.93 -8.86
N ALA A 220 7.36 -1.90 -7.61
CA ALA A 220 8.32 -2.88 -7.09
C ALA A 220 7.73 -4.29 -7.02
N ALA A 221 6.46 -4.41 -6.63
CA ALA A 221 5.75 -5.69 -6.53
C ALA A 221 5.46 -6.30 -7.92
N ASN A 222 5.03 -5.47 -8.88
CA ASN A 222 4.82 -5.89 -10.26
C ASN A 222 6.13 -6.38 -10.91
N HIS A 223 7.24 -5.69 -10.64
CA HIS A 223 8.57 -6.13 -11.07
C HIS A 223 8.94 -7.54 -10.57
N MET A 224 8.46 -7.91 -9.39
CA MET A 224 8.66 -9.25 -8.79
C MET A 224 7.55 -10.25 -9.14
N GLY A 225 6.63 -9.89 -10.02
CA GLY A 225 5.56 -10.77 -10.51
C GLY A 225 4.45 -11.06 -9.51
N ALA A 226 4.24 -10.22 -8.51
CA ALA A 226 3.11 -10.35 -7.59
C ALA A 226 1.82 -9.82 -8.23
N GLU A 227 0.69 -10.46 -7.93
CA GLU A 227 -0.64 -9.92 -8.24
C GLU A 227 -1.01 -8.84 -7.23
N ILE A 228 -1.48 -7.69 -7.69
CA ILE A 228 -1.69 -6.51 -6.85
C ILE A 228 -3.15 -6.09 -6.84
N CYS A 229 -3.68 -5.78 -5.65
CA CYS A 229 -4.95 -5.10 -5.42
C CYS A 229 -4.69 -3.84 -4.59
N GLY A 230 -5.20 -2.70 -5.01
CA GLY A 230 -5.07 -1.43 -4.30
C GLY A 230 -6.42 -0.91 -3.83
N ILE A 231 -6.51 -0.49 -2.56
CA ILE A 231 -7.71 0.12 -1.97
C ILE A 231 -7.34 1.46 -1.33
N SER A 232 -7.91 2.55 -1.84
CA SER A 232 -7.83 3.87 -1.22
C SER A 232 -9.03 4.12 -0.33
N CYS A 233 -8.79 4.66 0.86
CA CYS A 233 -9.82 5.20 1.75
C CYS A 233 -9.81 6.73 1.63
N PHE A 234 -10.88 7.34 1.15
CA PHE A 234 -10.96 8.80 1.08
C PHE A 234 -11.21 9.38 2.46
N THR A 235 -10.19 10.06 2.98
CA THR A 235 -10.24 10.75 4.28
C THR A 235 -10.67 12.21 4.13
N ASN A 236 -10.42 12.80 2.98
CA ASN A 236 -10.70 14.19 2.65
C ASN A 236 -10.91 14.37 1.14
N MET A 237 -11.50 15.48 0.76
CA MET A 237 -11.33 16.00 -0.61
C MET A 237 -9.93 16.60 -0.72
N ALA A 238 -9.27 16.43 -1.87
CA ALA A 238 -7.96 17.02 -2.11
C ALA A 238 -8.00 18.57 -2.04
N ALA A 239 -6.84 19.20 -1.83
CA ALA A 239 -6.75 20.64 -1.62
C ALA A 239 -7.42 21.46 -2.72
N GLY A 240 -8.14 22.53 -2.34
CA GLY A 240 -8.80 23.45 -3.27
C GLY A 240 -10.08 22.91 -3.93
N ILE A 241 -10.54 21.71 -3.60
CA ILE A 241 -11.86 21.20 -4.03
C ILE A 241 -12.96 21.75 -3.12
N LEU A 242 -12.69 21.77 -1.81
CA LEU A 242 -13.54 22.44 -0.83
C LEU A 242 -12.82 23.69 -0.32
N ASP A 243 -13.60 24.72 0.02
CA ASP A 243 -13.08 25.98 0.57
C ASP A 243 -12.77 25.84 2.06
N LYS A 244 -11.84 24.95 2.40
CA LYS A 244 -11.32 24.75 3.75
C LYS A 244 -9.89 24.19 3.72
N PRO A 245 -9.04 24.54 4.72
CA PRO A 245 -7.72 23.95 4.85
C PRO A 245 -7.81 22.45 5.15
N LEU A 246 -6.74 21.71 4.83
CA LEU A 246 -6.58 20.31 5.21
C LEU A 246 -5.91 20.21 6.58
N ASP A 247 -6.38 19.29 7.41
CA ASP A 247 -5.82 18.97 8.72
C ASP A 247 -5.61 17.46 8.85
N HIS A 248 -4.40 17.05 9.26
CA HIS A 248 -4.04 15.64 9.47
C HIS A 248 -4.92 14.97 10.55
N LYS A 249 -5.41 15.72 11.53
CA LYS A 249 -6.32 15.21 12.54
C LYS A 249 -7.68 14.81 11.92
N GLU A 250 -8.22 15.64 11.02
CA GLU A 250 -9.45 15.31 10.27
C GLU A 250 -9.26 14.06 9.41
N VAL A 251 -8.08 13.90 8.80
CA VAL A 251 -7.71 12.71 8.02
C VAL A 251 -7.80 11.45 8.88
N SER A 252 -7.21 11.48 10.07
CA SER A 252 -7.22 10.33 11.00
C SER A 252 -8.64 10.02 11.51
N GLU A 253 -9.42 11.03 11.85
CA GLU A 253 -10.81 10.87 12.30
C GLU A 253 -11.71 10.30 11.18
N ALA A 254 -11.52 10.73 9.93
CA ALA A 254 -12.26 10.21 8.80
C ALA A 254 -11.90 8.74 8.51
N ALA A 255 -10.60 8.39 8.57
CA ALA A 255 -10.15 7.01 8.41
C ALA A 255 -10.79 6.09 9.48
N ASN A 256 -10.83 6.53 10.73
CA ASN A 256 -11.45 5.76 11.82
C ASN A 256 -12.96 5.54 11.60
N LYS A 257 -13.68 6.51 11.02
CA LYS A 257 -15.12 6.37 10.73
C LYS A 257 -15.40 5.31 9.65
N VAL A 258 -14.45 5.11 8.75
CA VAL A 258 -14.58 4.16 7.62
C VAL A 258 -13.98 2.80 7.96
N SER A 259 -13.23 2.69 9.08
CA SER A 259 -12.45 1.50 9.41
C SER A 259 -13.30 0.22 9.41
N ASN A 260 -14.50 0.25 9.97
CA ASN A 260 -15.39 -0.92 10.01
C ASN A 260 -15.77 -1.42 8.59
N ILE A 261 -16.11 -0.49 7.69
CA ILE A 261 -16.46 -0.82 6.29
C ILE A 261 -15.24 -1.36 5.56
N PHE A 262 -14.10 -0.72 5.75
CA PHE A 262 -12.81 -1.14 5.21
C PHE A 262 -12.42 -2.54 5.70
N GLU A 263 -12.52 -2.79 7.02
CA GLU A 263 -12.16 -4.07 7.63
C GLU A 263 -13.03 -5.21 7.07
N VAL A 264 -14.33 -5.01 6.95
CA VAL A 264 -15.26 -6.00 6.36
C VAL A 264 -14.88 -6.29 4.92
N LEU A 265 -14.61 -5.26 4.11
CA LEU A 265 -14.23 -5.41 2.71
C LEU A 265 -12.91 -6.17 2.56
N VAL A 266 -11.85 -5.74 3.25
CA VAL A 266 -10.51 -6.35 3.10
C VAL A 266 -10.50 -7.80 3.61
N LYS A 267 -11.20 -8.11 4.69
CA LYS A 267 -11.40 -9.49 5.14
C LYS A 267 -12.02 -10.36 4.06
N ASN A 268 -13.10 -9.86 3.42
CA ASN A 268 -13.79 -10.61 2.39
C ASN A 268 -12.94 -10.75 1.12
N ILE A 269 -12.15 -9.73 0.76
CA ILE A 269 -11.18 -9.82 -0.34
C ILE A 269 -10.14 -10.91 -0.05
N ILE A 270 -9.52 -10.91 1.14
CA ILE A 270 -8.51 -11.92 1.51
C ILE A 270 -9.11 -13.33 1.47
N LYS A 271 -10.32 -13.51 2.00
CA LYS A 271 -11.04 -14.80 2.00
C LYS A 271 -11.28 -15.35 0.58
N ASN A 272 -11.53 -14.46 -0.40
CA ASN A 272 -11.89 -14.81 -1.77
C ASN A 272 -10.69 -14.82 -2.75
N MET A 273 -9.47 -14.50 -2.30
CA MET A 273 -8.24 -14.56 -3.09
C MET A 273 -7.82 -16.03 -3.32
#